data_67781b9ace7fcf632cf8dbcf083198af
#
_entry.id   67781b9ace7fcf632cf8dbcf083198af
#
_cell.length_a   1.000
_cell.length_b   1.000
_cell.length_c   1.000
_cell.angle_alpha   90.00
_cell.angle_beta   90.00
_cell.angle_gamma   90.00
#
_symmetry.space_group_name_H-M   'P 1'
#
loop_
_entity.id
_entity.type
_entity.pdbx_description
1 polymer ?
#
loop_
_entity_poly.entity_id
_entity_poly.type
_entity_poly.pdbx_seq_one_letter_code
_entity_poly.pdbx_strand_id
1 'polypeptide(L)'
;MKRMLINATQAEELRVAIVDGQTLYDIDIEQPSKEQKKSNIYKGRITRLEPSLEAAFVEYGGERHGFLPLKEISRDYFQAGVDHNKAGIRELLREGQEVVVQVDKEERGNKGAALTTFISLAGRYMVLMPNSPSAGGVSRRIEGEDRAALKEALDKLNIPDDMGVIIRTAGVGRDAEELQWDLDYLLQVWKSIAEAALTKPASFLIYQESRLIVRALRDYLRADVGEILVDTEELYETAQEFMQQVMPQTLRKLKHYKDDIPLFNRFQIESQIEGAYERNVRLPSGGSIVVDQTEALTAIDVNSSRATKGSDIEDTAFQTNLEAADEVARQLRLRDLGGLVVIDFIDMASNKHQREVENRLQNALKYDRARVQLGRISRFGLMEMSRQRLRPSLGESSQIVCPRCDGHGRMRSVESLSL
;
A
#
# COMPACT_ATOMS: atom_id res chain seq x y z
N MET A 1 -7.27 23.12 0.53
CA MET A 1 -5.90 22.88 1.07
C MET A 1 -5.93 21.56 1.81
N LYS A 2 -5.15 20.61 1.33
CA LYS A 2 -5.09 19.28 1.97
C LYS A 2 -4.36 19.32 3.29
N ARG A 3 -4.84 18.51 4.23
CA ARG A 3 -4.23 18.30 5.55
C ARG A 3 -4.04 16.80 5.79
N MET A 4 -2.98 16.48 6.52
CA MET A 4 -2.78 15.16 7.09
C MET A 4 -3.16 15.21 8.57
N LEU A 5 -4.05 14.33 8.99
CA LEU A 5 -4.55 14.23 10.35
C LEU A 5 -4.08 12.89 10.93
N ILE A 6 -3.39 12.92 12.06
CA ILE A 6 -2.86 11.74 12.75
C ILE A 6 -3.53 11.66 14.10
N ASN A 7 -4.41 10.66 14.24
CA ASN A 7 -5.18 10.41 15.45
C ASN A 7 -4.67 9.15 16.15
N ALA A 8 -4.20 9.30 17.36
CA ALA A 8 -3.59 8.26 18.17
C ALA A 8 -4.01 8.30 19.64
N THR A 9 -5.09 8.99 19.94
CA THR A 9 -5.63 9.09 21.31
C THR A 9 -6.09 7.75 21.89
N GLN A 10 -6.41 6.79 21.03
CA GLN A 10 -6.74 5.42 21.42
C GLN A 10 -5.51 4.53 21.19
N ALA A 11 -5.05 3.84 22.24
CA ALA A 11 -3.89 2.95 22.15
C ALA A 11 -4.12 1.73 21.24
N GLU A 12 -5.38 1.35 21.04
CA GLU A 12 -5.81 0.20 20.25
C GLU A 12 -5.77 0.47 18.75
N GLU A 13 -5.77 1.75 18.34
CA GLU A 13 -5.91 2.10 16.93
C GLU A 13 -5.20 3.42 16.61
N LEU A 14 -4.28 3.37 15.66
CA LEU A 14 -3.66 4.55 15.07
C LEU A 14 -4.29 4.81 13.70
N ARG A 15 -4.80 6.03 13.48
CA ARG A 15 -5.47 6.42 12.23
C ARG A 15 -4.77 7.61 11.60
N VAL A 16 -4.50 7.51 10.30
CA VAL A 16 -3.94 8.62 9.50
C VAL A 16 -4.90 8.93 8.37
N ALA A 17 -5.45 10.14 8.36
CA ALA A 17 -6.36 10.61 7.34
C ALA A 17 -5.74 11.75 6.52
N ILE A 18 -6.01 11.76 5.21
CA ILE A 18 -5.78 12.92 4.35
C ILE A 18 -7.15 13.53 4.04
N VAL A 19 -7.30 14.81 4.31
CA VAL A 19 -8.53 15.55 4.04
C VAL A 19 -8.30 16.72 3.09
N ASP A 20 -9.30 17.03 2.28
CA ASP A 20 -9.38 18.28 1.53
C ASP A 20 -10.58 19.08 2.03
N GLY A 21 -10.32 20.10 2.82
CA GLY A 21 -11.36 20.74 3.62
C GLY A 21 -11.96 19.77 4.64
N GLN A 22 -13.24 19.44 4.47
CA GLN A 22 -13.99 18.45 5.26
C GLN A 22 -14.25 17.14 4.51
N THR A 23 -13.62 16.96 3.35
CA THR A 23 -13.77 15.74 2.55
C THR A 23 -12.63 14.78 2.83
N LEU A 24 -12.94 13.57 3.26
CA LEU A 24 -11.97 12.49 3.44
C LEU A 24 -11.45 12.05 2.07
N TYR A 25 -10.14 12.20 1.87
CA TYR A 25 -9.45 11.85 0.64
C TYR A 25 -8.79 10.49 0.70
N ASP A 26 -8.12 10.17 1.82
CA ASP A 26 -7.44 8.90 2.06
C ASP A 26 -7.45 8.59 3.56
N ILE A 27 -7.44 7.31 3.92
CA ILE A 27 -7.39 6.84 5.31
C ILE A 27 -6.49 5.62 5.42
N ASP A 28 -5.69 5.55 6.47
CA ASP A 28 -4.94 4.37 6.89
C ASP A 28 -5.18 4.11 8.37
N ILE A 29 -5.44 2.87 8.71
CA ILE A 29 -5.76 2.43 10.06
C ILE A 29 -4.82 1.28 10.42
N GLU A 30 -4.11 1.42 11.52
CA GLU A 30 -3.25 0.38 12.08
C GLU A 30 -3.75 0.01 13.47
N GLN A 31 -3.92 -1.29 13.67
CA GLN A 31 -4.23 -1.85 14.98
C GLN A 31 -2.94 -2.50 15.53
N PRO A 32 -2.34 -1.97 16.61
CA PRO A 32 -1.10 -2.50 17.17
C PRO A 32 -1.19 -3.98 17.57
N SER A 33 -2.40 -4.48 17.88
CA SER A 33 -2.66 -5.90 18.18
C SER A 33 -2.57 -6.81 16.95
N LYS A 34 -2.66 -6.24 15.74
CA LYS A 34 -2.52 -6.97 14.47
C LYS A 34 -1.23 -6.52 13.79
N GLU A 35 -0.10 -7.04 14.26
CA GLU A 35 1.20 -6.71 13.68
C GLU A 35 1.23 -7.03 12.18
N GLN A 36 1.52 -6.03 11.37
CA GLN A 36 1.85 -6.20 9.97
C GLN A 36 3.31 -6.63 9.87
N LYS A 37 3.54 -7.83 9.33
CA LYS A 37 4.89 -8.39 9.17
C LYS A 37 5.56 -7.98 7.86
N LYS A 38 4.81 -7.41 6.92
CA LYS A 38 5.34 -6.99 5.61
C LYS A 38 6.51 -6.03 5.77
N SER A 39 7.58 -6.29 5.04
CA SER A 39 8.85 -5.55 5.07
C SER A 39 9.67 -5.70 6.35
N ASN A 40 9.20 -6.40 7.37
CA ASN A 40 10.02 -6.77 8.52
C ASN A 40 11.18 -7.65 8.10
N ILE A 41 12.31 -7.50 8.76
CA ILE A 41 13.54 -8.26 8.50
C ILE A 41 13.83 -9.16 9.69
N TYR A 42 14.05 -10.44 9.39
CA TYR A 42 14.32 -11.48 10.38
C TYR A 42 15.63 -12.19 10.08
N LYS A 43 16.29 -12.69 11.11
CA LYS A 43 17.26 -13.76 10.96
C LYS A 43 16.51 -15.08 11.06
N GLY A 44 16.50 -15.85 9.98
CA GLY A 44 15.80 -17.13 9.90
C GLY A 44 16.76 -18.28 9.69
N ARG A 45 16.23 -19.50 9.81
CA ARG A 45 16.96 -20.76 9.59
C ARG A 45 16.22 -21.61 8.58
N ILE A 46 16.92 -22.10 7.57
CA ILE A 46 16.37 -23.06 6.60
C ILE A 46 16.07 -24.37 7.31
N THR A 47 14.81 -24.79 7.33
CA THR A 47 14.36 -26.02 7.96
C THR A 47 14.18 -27.15 6.96
N ARG A 48 13.84 -26.85 5.73
CA ARG A 48 13.60 -27.82 4.66
C ARG A 48 13.90 -27.23 3.28
N LEU A 49 14.51 -28.04 2.43
CA LEU A 49 14.72 -27.76 1.01
C LEU A 49 13.74 -28.59 0.19
N GLU A 50 12.96 -27.93 -0.68
CA GLU A 50 11.98 -28.57 -1.53
C GLU A 50 12.32 -28.37 -3.02
N PRO A 51 13.04 -29.37 -3.63
CA PRO A 51 13.46 -29.23 -5.04
C PRO A 51 12.34 -29.13 -6.04
N SER A 52 11.19 -29.77 -5.76
CA SER A 52 10.02 -29.73 -6.64
C SER A 52 9.41 -28.32 -6.80
N LEU A 53 9.63 -27.46 -5.81
CA LEU A 53 9.19 -26.07 -5.79
C LEU A 53 10.33 -25.08 -6.02
N GLU A 54 11.57 -25.56 -6.18
CA GLU A 54 12.78 -24.72 -6.19
C GLU A 54 12.77 -23.69 -5.05
N ALA A 55 12.48 -24.14 -3.82
CA ALA A 55 12.29 -23.25 -2.68
C ALA A 55 12.80 -23.88 -1.37
N ALA A 56 13.12 -23.00 -0.42
CA ALA A 56 13.40 -23.34 0.95
C ALA A 56 12.23 -22.92 1.87
N PHE A 57 12.03 -23.68 2.93
CA PHE A 57 11.17 -23.29 4.04
C PHE A 57 12.06 -22.78 5.17
N VAL A 58 11.69 -21.62 5.72
CA VAL A 58 12.50 -20.89 6.70
C VAL A 58 11.69 -20.66 7.97
N GLU A 59 12.26 -21.08 9.10
CA GLU A 59 11.80 -20.66 10.42
C GLU A 59 12.37 -19.27 10.70
N TYR A 60 11.51 -18.29 10.82
CA TYR A 60 11.89 -16.87 11.01
C TYR A 60 11.26 -16.25 12.27
N GLY A 61 10.50 -17.02 13.04
CA GLY A 61 9.79 -16.58 14.24
C GLY A 61 8.30 -16.28 14.01
N GLY A 62 7.77 -16.55 12.81
CA GLY A 62 6.34 -16.55 12.54
C GLY A 62 5.65 -17.82 13.02
N GLU A 63 4.32 -17.82 13.08
CA GLU A 63 3.53 -19.02 13.43
C GLU A 63 3.73 -20.18 12.45
N ARG A 64 4.03 -19.85 11.20
CA ARG A 64 4.31 -20.80 10.13
C ARG A 64 5.66 -20.49 9.51
N HIS A 65 6.30 -21.52 8.95
CA HIS A 65 7.53 -21.33 8.18
C HIS A 65 7.26 -20.50 6.94
N GLY A 66 8.18 -19.59 6.63
CA GLY A 66 8.14 -18.77 5.43
C GLY A 66 8.60 -19.55 4.21
N PHE A 67 8.08 -19.16 3.06
CA PHE A 67 8.43 -19.70 1.74
C PHE A 67 9.47 -18.79 1.08
N LEU A 68 10.64 -19.35 0.78
CA LEU A 68 11.77 -18.63 0.20
C LEU A 68 12.15 -19.28 -1.14
N PRO A 69 11.69 -18.75 -2.29
CA PRO A 69 12.05 -19.27 -3.61
C PRO A 69 13.55 -19.10 -3.90
N LEU A 70 14.14 -20.04 -4.64
CA LEU A 70 15.56 -19.99 -4.99
C LEU A 70 15.95 -18.69 -5.71
N LYS A 71 15.09 -18.15 -6.56
CA LYS A 71 15.29 -16.88 -7.25
C LYS A 71 15.34 -15.66 -6.31
N GLU A 72 14.83 -15.79 -5.10
CA GLU A 72 14.83 -14.76 -4.04
C GLU A 72 16.01 -14.93 -3.06
N ILE A 73 16.94 -15.82 -3.35
CA ILE A 73 18.09 -16.08 -2.52
C ILE A 73 19.35 -15.50 -3.18
N SER A 74 20.06 -14.63 -2.46
CA SER A 74 21.34 -14.09 -2.93
C SER A 74 22.37 -15.21 -3.09
N ARG A 75 23.19 -15.10 -4.12
CA ARG A 75 24.29 -16.04 -4.38
C ARG A 75 25.31 -16.10 -3.26
N ASP A 76 25.38 -15.09 -2.40
CA ASP A 76 26.27 -15.03 -1.24
C ASP A 76 25.97 -16.14 -0.21
N TYR A 77 24.75 -16.68 -0.23
CA TYR A 77 24.34 -17.81 0.61
C TYR A 77 24.65 -19.18 -0.01
N PHE A 78 25.06 -19.24 -1.28
CA PHE A 78 25.29 -20.50 -1.97
C PHE A 78 26.61 -21.14 -1.55
N GLN A 79 26.66 -22.48 -1.57
CA GLN A 79 27.85 -23.26 -1.25
C GLN A 79 28.99 -22.90 -2.22
N ALA A 80 30.19 -22.72 -1.66
CA ALA A 80 31.38 -22.42 -2.46
C ALA A 80 31.77 -23.61 -3.36
N GLY A 81 32.22 -23.31 -4.59
CA GLY A 81 32.70 -24.30 -5.53
C GLY A 81 31.63 -25.04 -6.35
N VAL A 82 30.37 -24.65 -6.22
CA VAL A 82 29.25 -25.23 -6.98
C VAL A 82 28.90 -24.34 -8.18
N ASP A 83 28.67 -24.95 -9.35
CA ASP A 83 28.19 -24.21 -10.54
C ASP A 83 26.74 -23.78 -10.37
N HIS A 84 26.53 -22.51 -10.05
CA HIS A 84 25.22 -21.92 -9.73
C HIS A 84 24.20 -22.01 -10.85
N ASN A 85 24.62 -22.24 -12.11
CA ASN A 85 23.74 -22.29 -13.26
C ASN A 85 23.22 -23.71 -13.55
N LYS A 86 23.84 -24.73 -12.96
CA LYS A 86 23.51 -26.14 -13.22
C LYS A 86 23.08 -26.90 -11.97
N ALA A 87 23.43 -26.39 -10.81
CA ALA A 87 23.16 -27.06 -9.53
C ALA A 87 21.73 -26.89 -9.06
N GLY A 88 21.17 -27.93 -8.46
CA GLY A 88 19.86 -27.88 -7.80
C GLY A 88 19.94 -27.25 -6.41
N ILE A 89 18.80 -26.91 -5.84
CA ILE A 89 18.71 -26.22 -4.54
C ILE A 89 19.44 -26.96 -3.40
N ARG A 90 19.46 -28.30 -3.43
CA ARG A 90 20.15 -29.13 -2.42
C ARG A 90 21.66 -29.07 -2.50
N GLU A 91 22.20 -28.73 -3.66
CA GLU A 91 23.64 -28.55 -3.87
C GLU A 91 24.08 -27.13 -3.47
N LEU A 92 23.18 -26.16 -3.64
CA LEU A 92 23.40 -24.74 -3.38
C LEU A 92 23.26 -24.36 -1.91
N LEU A 93 22.34 -24.98 -1.18
CA LEU A 93 21.95 -24.62 0.19
C LEU A 93 21.97 -25.84 1.12
N ARG A 94 21.97 -25.58 2.43
CA ARG A 94 21.90 -26.61 3.48
C ARG A 94 20.76 -26.35 4.43
N GLU A 95 20.10 -27.42 4.89
CA GLU A 95 19.20 -27.36 6.04
C GLU A 95 19.99 -26.96 7.30
N GLY A 96 19.40 -26.12 8.13
CA GLY A 96 20.06 -25.53 9.30
C GLY A 96 20.84 -24.23 9.01
N GLN A 97 21.03 -23.86 7.74
CA GLN A 97 21.70 -22.62 7.34
C GLN A 97 20.91 -21.40 7.79
N GLU A 98 21.60 -20.42 8.36
CA GLU A 98 21.01 -19.13 8.73
C GLU A 98 20.98 -18.19 7.53
N VAL A 99 19.90 -17.44 7.42
CA VAL A 99 19.66 -16.44 6.36
C VAL A 99 19.00 -15.21 6.94
N VAL A 100 19.36 -14.03 6.43
CA VAL A 100 18.63 -12.79 6.71
C VAL A 100 17.55 -12.64 5.66
N VAL A 101 16.30 -12.57 6.07
CA VAL A 101 15.15 -12.54 5.18
C VAL A 101 14.22 -11.38 5.50
N GLN A 102 13.58 -10.85 4.46
CA GLN A 102 12.56 -9.85 4.54
C GLN A 102 11.21 -10.44 4.10
N VAL A 103 10.14 -10.09 4.78
CA VAL A 103 8.79 -10.50 4.40
C VAL A 103 8.34 -9.67 3.20
N ASP A 104 8.18 -10.31 2.04
CA ASP A 104 7.64 -9.69 0.82
C ASP A 104 6.10 -9.69 0.83
N LYS A 105 5.51 -10.81 1.22
CA LYS A 105 4.05 -10.97 1.36
C LYS A 105 3.73 -11.71 2.65
N GLU A 106 2.72 -11.20 3.34
CA GLU A 106 2.23 -11.80 4.57
C GLU A 106 1.54 -13.15 4.33
N GLU A 107 1.40 -13.90 5.40
CA GLU A 107 0.65 -15.14 5.43
C GLU A 107 -0.79 -14.89 4.96
N ARG A 108 -1.31 -15.80 4.14
CA ARG A 108 -2.69 -15.72 3.66
C ARG A 108 -3.32 -17.10 3.59
N GLY A 109 -4.42 -17.29 4.31
CA GLY A 109 -5.10 -18.58 4.40
C GLY A 109 -4.13 -19.68 4.84
N ASN A 110 -3.93 -20.70 4.02
CA ASN A 110 -3.04 -21.82 4.32
C ASN A 110 -1.57 -21.60 3.87
N LYS A 111 -1.26 -20.45 3.26
CA LYS A 111 0.09 -20.16 2.76
C LYS A 111 0.89 -19.36 3.79
N GLY A 112 2.10 -19.83 4.08
CA GLY A 112 3.08 -19.07 4.87
C GLY A 112 3.54 -17.79 4.16
N ALA A 113 4.22 -16.91 4.89
CA ALA A 113 4.76 -15.67 4.35
C ALA A 113 5.74 -15.94 3.20
N ALA A 114 5.70 -15.11 2.15
CA ALA A 114 6.73 -15.11 1.12
C ALA A 114 7.92 -14.26 1.57
N LEU A 115 9.10 -14.84 1.50
CA LEU A 115 10.36 -14.24 1.95
C LEU A 115 11.29 -13.95 0.77
N THR A 116 12.20 -13.00 0.98
CA THR A 116 13.32 -12.70 0.08
C THR A 116 14.58 -12.39 0.88
N THR A 117 15.74 -12.74 0.35
CA THR A 117 17.03 -12.30 0.90
C THR A 117 17.51 -10.98 0.28
N PHE A 118 16.86 -10.52 -0.78
CA PHE A 118 17.13 -9.21 -1.40
C PHE A 118 16.44 -8.11 -0.61
N ILE A 119 17.13 -7.65 0.43
CA ILE A 119 16.61 -6.63 1.35
C ILE A 119 16.38 -5.32 0.61
N SER A 120 15.27 -4.67 0.88
CA SER A 120 14.95 -3.34 0.39
C SER A 120 14.46 -2.44 1.54
N LEU A 121 15.06 -1.27 1.67
CA LEU A 121 14.71 -0.28 2.69
C LEU A 121 14.09 0.93 2.00
N ALA A 122 12.82 1.19 2.29
CA ALA A 122 12.10 2.28 1.70
C ALA A 122 12.32 3.58 2.48
N GLY A 123 12.92 4.58 1.83
CA GLY A 123 12.99 5.96 2.28
C GLY A 123 11.85 6.81 1.73
N ARG A 124 11.93 8.11 1.96
CA ARG A 124 10.97 9.08 1.44
C ARG A 124 11.07 9.19 -0.08
N TYR A 125 12.28 9.39 -0.59
CA TYR A 125 12.55 9.69 -2.00
C TYR A 125 13.15 8.52 -2.76
N MET A 126 13.68 7.52 -2.07
CA MET A 126 14.34 6.38 -2.68
C MET A 126 14.10 5.07 -1.94
N VAL A 127 14.53 3.98 -2.58
CA VAL A 127 14.64 2.65 -1.98
C VAL A 127 16.10 2.25 -2.05
N LEU A 128 16.68 1.88 -0.90
CA LEU A 128 18.03 1.33 -0.80
C LEU A 128 17.94 -0.19 -0.86
N MET A 129 18.75 -0.79 -1.72
CA MET A 129 18.89 -2.25 -1.83
C MET A 129 20.32 -2.65 -1.49
N PRO A 130 20.59 -2.97 -0.21
CA PRO A 130 21.89 -3.49 0.21
C PRO A 130 22.20 -4.79 -0.53
N ASN A 131 23.47 -5.02 -0.84
CA ASN A 131 23.94 -6.22 -1.54
C ASN A 131 23.33 -6.45 -2.94
N SER A 132 22.84 -5.40 -3.59
CA SER A 132 22.27 -5.46 -4.94
C SER A 132 22.77 -4.30 -5.82
N PRO A 133 24.08 -4.21 -6.12
CA PRO A 133 24.67 -3.08 -6.83
C PRO A 133 24.15 -2.95 -8.28
N SER A 134 23.69 -4.03 -8.88
CA SER A 134 23.09 -4.03 -10.22
C SER A 134 21.66 -3.48 -10.24
N ALA A 135 21.00 -3.41 -9.08
CA ALA A 135 19.67 -2.84 -8.95
C ALA A 135 19.81 -1.34 -8.71
N GLY A 136 19.36 -0.51 -9.66
CA GLY A 136 19.48 0.94 -9.48
C GLY A 136 18.76 1.72 -10.56
N GLY A 137 18.64 3.02 -10.35
CA GLY A 137 18.11 3.95 -11.31
C GLY A 137 16.94 4.80 -10.80
N VAL A 138 16.02 5.09 -11.71
CA VAL A 138 14.87 5.96 -11.48
C VAL A 138 13.61 5.16 -11.74
N SER A 139 12.58 5.34 -10.92
CA SER A 139 11.28 4.68 -11.06
C SER A 139 10.79 4.72 -12.52
N ARG A 140 10.21 3.61 -12.99
CA ARG A 140 9.64 3.50 -14.35
C ARG A 140 8.44 4.43 -14.59
N ARG A 141 7.87 5.01 -13.55
CA ARG A 141 6.76 5.96 -13.60
C ARG A 141 7.21 7.40 -13.91
N ILE A 142 8.52 7.65 -13.87
CA ILE A 142 9.10 8.96 -14.12
C ILE A 142 9.63 8.96 -15.56
N GLU A 143 9.20 9.91 -16.36
CA GLU A 143 9.53 10.01 -17.79
C GLU A 143 10.08 11.41 -18.13
N GLY A 144 10.56 11.57 -19.36
CA GLY A 144 10.97 12.84 -19.92
C GLY A 144 12.12 13.53 -19.17
N GLU A 145 12.02 14.86 -19.06
CA GLU A 145 13.04 15.72 -18.45
C GLU A 145 13.26 15.41 -16.97
N ASP A 146 12.20 15.08 -16.23
CA ASP A 146 12.29 14.72 -14.81
C ASP A 146 13.17 13.48 -14.61
N ARG A 147 13.07 12.51 -15.53
CA ARG A 147 13.90 11.30 -15.46
C ARG A 147 15.38 11.62 -15.72
N ALA A 148 15.66 12.50 -16.67
CA ALA A 148 17.03 12.92 -16.98
C ALA A 148 17.65 13.70 -15.81
N ALA A 149 16.92 14.65 -15.24
CA ALA A 149 17.36 15.43 -14.07
C ALA A 149 17.64 14.54 -12.85
N LEU A 150 16.79 13.55 -12.58
CA LEU A 150 16.98 12.62 -11.47
C LEU A 150 18.15 11.66 -11.69
N LYS A 151 18.46 11.27 -12.91
CA LYS A 151 19.68 10.51 -13.21
C LYS A 151 20.92 11.32 -12.91
N GLU A 152 20.97 12.58 -13.34
CA GLU A 152 22.06 13.47 -13.03
C GLU A 152 22.23 13.72 -11.52
N ALA A 153 21.12 13.84 -10.79
CA ALA A 153 21.14 13.93 -9.33
C ALA A 153 21.67 12.64 -8.68
N LEU A 154 21.24 11.47 -9.18
CA LEU A 154 21.69 10.16 -8.69
C LEU A 154 23.22 9.98 -8.82
N ASP A 155 23.80 10.45 -9.94
CA ASP A 155 25.25 10.38 -10.18
C ASP A 155 26.07 11.23 -9.21
N LYS A 156 25.42 12.19 -8.53
CA LYS A 156 26.05 13.07 -7.52
C LYS A 156 25.95 12.51 -6.10
N LEU A 157 25.21 11.41 -5.89
CA LEU A 157 25.04 10.82 -4.57
C LEU A 157 26.22 9.92 -4.20
N ASN A 158 26.54 9.89 -2.90
CA ASN A 158 27.56 9.02 -2.34
C ASN A 158 26.99 7.63 -2.04
N ILE A 159 26.76 6.82 -3.09
CA ILE A 159 26.21 5.47 -2.97
C ILE A 159 27.37 4.49 -2.81
N PRO A 160 27.37 3.61 -1.79
CA PRO A 160 28.36 2.53 -1.70
C PRO A 160 28.34 1.59 -2.91
N ASP A 161 29.50 1.09 -3.34
CA ASP A 161 29.65 0.28 -4.56
C ASP A 161 28.88 -1.05 -4.54
N ASP A 162 28.61 -1.57 -3.34
CA ASP A 162 27.89 -2.83 -3.11
C ASP A 162 26.36 -2.66 -2.98
N MET A 163 25.85 -1.43 -3.15
CA MET A 163 24.46 -1.10 -2.94
C MET A 163 23.78 -0.55 -4.19
N GLY A 164 22.50 -0.85 -4.34
CA GLY A 164 21.63 -0.28 -5.37
C GLY A 164 20.64 0.73 -4.78
N VAL A 165 20.30 1.74 -5.55
CA VAL A 165 19.33 2.77 -5.17
C VAL A 165 18.35 3.00 -6.30
N ILE A 166 17.05 3.01 -6.00
CA ILE A 166 16.00 3.40 -6.95
C ILE A 166 15.32 4.66 -6.44
N ILE A 167 15.35 5.74 -7.23
CA ILE A 167 14.63 6.97 -6.90
C ILE A 167 13.13 6.75 -7.16
N ARG A 168 12.31 7.08 -6.14
CA ARG A 168 10.84 7.01 -6.17
C ARG A 168 10.26 8.24 -6.86
N THR A 169 8.98 8.16 -7.25
CA THR A 169 8.22 9.29 -7.82
C THR A 169 8.19 10.52 -6.90
N ALA A 170 8.26 10.34 -5.58
CA ALA A 170 8.34 11.41 -4.61
C ALA A 170 9.64 12.24 -4.70
N GLY A 171 10.68 11.69 -5.36
CA GLY A 171 11.95 12.38 -5.58
C GLY A 171 11.93 13.38 -6.74
N VAL A 172 10.88 13.42 -7.55
CA VAL A 172 10.76 14.40 -8.65
C VAL A 172 10.83 15.83 -8.10
N GLY A 173 11.67 16.66 -8.71
CA GLY A 173 11.89 18.05 -8.30
C GLY A 173 12.71 18.22 -7.03
N ARG A 174 13.36 17.15 -6.51
CA ARG A 174 14.29 17.21 -5.37
C ARG A 174 15.72 17.37 -5.87
N ASP A 175 16.50 18.17 -5.15
CA ASP A 175 17.93 18.31 -5.44
C ASP A 175 18.77 17.16 -4.84
N ALA A 176 20.05 17.13 -5.19
CA ALA A 176 20.95 16.08 -4.74
C ALA A 176 21.16 16.09 -3.22
N GLU A 177 21.09 17.24 -2.56
CA GLU A 177 21.23 17.37 -1.11
C GLU A 177 20.05 16.74 -0.38
N GLU A 178 18.81 17.00 -0.81
CA GLU A 178 17.60 16.40 -0.26
C GLU A 178 17.59 14.88 -0.44
N LEU A 179 18.05 14.38 -1.60
CA LEU A 179 18.18 12.96 -1.87
C LEU A 179 19.28 12.32 -1.02
N GLN A 180 20.40 13.02 -0.77
CA GLN A 180 21.49 12.54 0.07
C GLN A 180 21.05 12.38 1.53
N TRP A 181 20.23 13.26 2.09
CA TRP A 181 19.69 13.10 3.45
C TRP A 181 18.88 11.81 3.61
N ASP A 182 18.05 11.49 2.62
CA ASP A 182 17.27 10.25 2.63
C ASP A 182 18.17 9.00 2.52
N LEU A 183 19.21 9.09 1.67
CA LEU A 183 20.20 8.02 1.55
C LEU A 183 20.99 7.81 2.84
N ASP A 184 21.47 8.88 3.47
CA ASP A 184 22.25 8.82 4.72
C ASP A 184 21.42 8.19 5.85
N TYR A 185 20.14 8.53 5.95
CA TYR A 185 19.21 7.90 6.88
C TYR A 185 19.08 6.39 6.62
N LEU A 186 18.90 5.98 5.36
CA LEU A 186 18.78 4.56 5.00
C LEU A 186 20.09 3.79 5.22
N LEU A 187 21.24 4.39 4.97
CA LEU A 187 22.55 3.78 5.26
C LEU A 187 22.75 3.55 6.76
N GLN A 188 22.30 4.50 7.60
CA GLN A 188 22.36 4.35 9.05
C GLN A 188 21.43 3.23 9.52
N VAL A 189 20.20 3.13 8.98
CA VAL A 189 19.27 2.03 9.28
C VAL A 189 19.88 0.69 8.87
N TRP A 190 20.44 0.58 7.67
CA TRP A 190 21.10 -0.64 7.22
C TRP A 190 22.27 -1.07 8.10
N LYS A 191 23.10 -0.14 8.51
CA LYS A 191 24.20 -0.40 9.43
C LYS A 191 23.70 -1.02 10.74
N SER A 192 22.65 -0.46 11.33
CA SER A 192 22.03 -0.98 12.55
C SER A 192 21.45 -2.39 12.35
N ILE A 193 20.84 -2.68 11.19
CA ILE A 193 20.32 -3.99 10.84
C ILE A 193 21.45 -5.01 10.72
N ALA A 194 22.52 -4.67 10.02
CA ALA A 194 23.67 -5.54 9.82
C ALA A 194 24.36 -5.90 11.14
N GLU A 195 24.53 -4.92 12.02
CA GLU A 195 25.08 -5.13 13.37
C GLU A 195 24.15 -6.02 14.21
N ALA A 196 22.86 -5.77 14.22
CA ALA A 196 21.88 -6.56 14.96
C ALA A 196 21.79 -8.02 14.48
N ALA A 197 21.97 -8.27 13.18
CA ALA A 197 21.96 -9.62 12.61
C ALA A 197 23.08 -10.51 13.15
N LEU A 198 24.16 -9.93 13.65
CA LEU A 198 25.32 -10.65 14.21
C LEU A 198 25.20 -10.93 15.71
N THR A 199 24.22 -10.35 16.41
CA THR A 199 24.15 -10.38 17.89
C THR A 199 23.78 -11.73 18.46
N LYS A 200 22.97 -12.52 17.75
CA LYS A 200 22.48 -13.83 18.22
C LYS A 200 22.09 -14.76 17.08
N PRO A 201 22.01 -16.08 17.35
CA PRO A 201 21.57 -17.06 16.34
C PRO A 201 20.09 -16.90 15.96
N ALA A 202 19.69 -17.49 14.81
CA ALA A 202 18.30 -17.53 14.35
C ALA A 202 17.41 -18.34 15.34
N SER A 203 16.11 -18.07 15.44
CA SER A 203 15.34 -17.11 14.66
C SER A 203 14.94 -15.92 15.52
N PHE A 204 14.98 -14.71 14.97
CA PHE A 204 14.51 -13.50 15.67
C PHE A 204 14.23 -12.34 14.70
N LEU A 205 13.40 -11.41 15.15
CA LEU A 205 13.16 -10.13 14.47
C LEU A 205 14.38 -9.22 14.61
N ILE A 206 14.97 -8.82 13.48
CA ILE A 206 16.09 -7.87 13.42
C ILE A 206 15.58 -6.44 13.34
N TYR A 207 14.63 -6.20 12.41
CA TYR A 207 14.11 -4.87 12.09
C TYR A 207 12.62 -4.95 11.83
N GLN A 208 11.87 -4.13 12.53
CA GLN A 208 10.45 -3.94 12.28
C GLN A 208 10.26 -2.74 11.35
N GLU A 209 9.46 -2.90 10.30
CA GLU A 209 9.09 -1.79 9.44
C GLU A 209 8.50 -0.66 10.28
N SER A 210 8.80 0.56 9.90
CA SER A 210 8.47 1.75 10.66
C SER A 210 6.97 1.85 10.98
N ARG A 211 6.69 2.39 12.18
CA ARG A 211 5.32 2.68 12.65
C ARG A 211 4.53 3.45 11.60
N LEU A 212 3.21 3.32 11.63
CA LEU A 212 2.31 3.98 10.67
C LEU A 212 2.60 5.48 10.50
N ILE A 213 2.95 6.18 11.57
CA ILE A 213 3.26 7.62 11.50
C ILE A 213 4.44 7.90 10.56
N VAL A 214 5.52 7.13 10.67
CA VAL A 214 6.70 7.29 9.80
C VAL A 214 6.37 6.89 8.37
N ARG A 215 5.63 5.79 8.19
CA ARG A 215 5.14 5.39 6.86
C ARG A 215 4.22 6.44 6.25
N ALA A 216 3.35 7.04 7.03
CA ALA A 216 2.45 8.09 6.57
C ALA A 216 3.22 9.32 6.08
N LEU A 217 4.19 9.79 6.84
CA LEU A 217 5.05 10.91 6.45
C LEU A 217 5.90 10.57 5.22
N ARG A 218 6.41 9.33 5.15
CA ARG A 218 7.21 8.85 4.04
C ARG A 218 6.41 8.69 2.74
N ASP A 219 5.21 8.12 2.81
CA ASP A 219 4.48 7.65 1.64
C ASP A 219 3.27 8.53 1.27
N TYR A 220 2.62 9.19 2.24
CA TYR A 220 1.38 9.92 2.03
C TYR A 220 1.56 11.43 2.01
N LEU A 221 2.64 11.96 2.58
CA LEU A 221 2.90 13.38 2.57
C LEU A 221 3.26 13.85 1.16
N ARG A 222 2.35 14.56 0.52
CA ARG A 222 2.50 15.12 -0.81
C ARG A 222 2.78 16.63 -0.72
N ALA A 223 3.27 17.20 -1.81
CA ALA A 223 3.54 18.65 -1.88
C ALA A 223 2.29 19.50 -1.62
N ASP A 224 1.11 19.00 -2.04
CA ASP A 224 -0.19 19.66 -1.88
C ASP A 224 -0.77 19.59 -0.44
N VAL A 225 -0.13 18.82 0.47
CA VAL A 225 -0.45 18.83 1.90
C VAL A 225 0.21 20.04 2.55
N GLY A 226 -0.60 20.96 3.03
CA GLY A 226 -0.15 22.22 3.65
C GLY A 226 0.08 22.13 5.16
N GLU A 227 -0.54 21.17 5.84
CA GLU A 227 -0.50 21.04 7.29
C GLU A 227 -0.60 19.59 7.74
N ILE A 228 0.13 19.25 8.80
CA ILE A 228 0.12 17.93 9.45
C ILE A 228 -0.25 18.16 10.90
N LEU A 229 -1.36 17.58 11.35
CA LEU A 229 -1.85 17.66 12.72
C LEU A 229 -1.73 16.31 13.43
N VAL A 230 -1.08 16.30 14.57
CA VAL A 230 -0.91 15.11 15.43
C VAL A 230 -1.51 15.40 16.80
N ASP A 231 -2.38 14.52 17.27
CA ASP A 231 -3.16 14.75 18.52
C ASP A 231 -2.53 14.19 19.79
N THR A 232 -1.36 13.52 19.70
CA THR A 232 -0.60 13.04 20.86
C THR A 232 0.83 13.57 20.84
N GLU A 233 1.39 13.86 22.01
CA GLU A 233 2.73 14.42 22.16
C GLU A 233 3.80 13.41 21.72
N GLU A 234 3.68 12.15 22.15
CA GLU A 234 4.63 11.09 21.79
C GLU A 234 4.81 10.92 20.28
N LEU A 235 3.70 10.89 19.53
CA LEU A 235 3.77 10.75 18.09
C LEU A 235 4.16 12.06 17.38
N TYR A 236 3.84 13.20 17.96
CA TYR A 236 4.35 14.48 17.47
C TYR A 236 5.87 14.54 17.54
N GLU A 237 6.47 14.12 18.65
CA GLU A 237 7.93 14.04 18.84
C GLU A 237 8.54 13.05 17.84
N THR A 238 7.96 11.85 17.70
CA THR A 238 8.40 10.85 16.71
C THR A 238 8.37 11.40 15.27
N ALA A 239 7.29 12.10 14.91
CA ALA A 239 7.16 12.75 13.60
C ALA A 239 8.21 13.86 13.42
N GLN A 240 8.45 14.65 14.46
CA GLN A 240 9.41 15.74 14.44
C GLN A 240 10.83 15.21 14.22
N GLU A 241 11.25 14.20 14.95
CA GLU A 241 12.57 13.57 14.82
C GLU A 241 12.79 13.04 13.39
N PHE A 242 11.82 12.28 12.86
CA PHE A 242 11.91 11.76 11.51
C PHE A 242 11.99 12.89 10.47
N MET A 243 11.14 13.90 10.58
CA MET A 243 11.12 15.02 9.63
C MET A 243 12.38 15.87 9.69
N GLN A 244 12.97 16.04 10.88
CA GLN A 244 14.26 16.75 11.03
C GLN A 244 15.39 16.04 10.29
N GLN A 245 15.41 14.72 10.29
CA GLN A 245 16.44 13.92 9.65
C GLN A 245 16.30 13.85 8.12
N VAL A 246 15.05 13.67 7.63
CA VAL A 246 14.81 13.31 6.22
C VAL A 246 14.24 14.47 5.39
N MET A 247 13.48 15.38 6.00
CA MET A 247 12.79 16.44 5.29
C MET A 247 12.66 17.74 6.11
N PRO A 248 13.75 18.33 6.59
CA PRO A 248 13.73 19.45 7.52
C PRO A 248 12.99 20.68 6.96
N GLN A 249 13.00 20.90 5.65
CA GLN A 249 12.31 21.99 4.98
C GLN A 249 10.78 21.93 5.12
N THR A 250 10.21 20.75 5.42
CA THR A 250 8.76 20.55 5.60
C THR A 250 8.32 20.57 7.06
N LEU A 251 9.26 20.66 8.01
CA LEU A 251 9.00 20.61 9.45
C LEU A 251 7.99 21.67 9.91
N ARG A 252 7.99 22.85 9.29
CA ARG A 252 7.03 23.92 9.57
C ARG A 252 5.55 23.54 9.36
N LYS A 253 5.28 22.48 8.62
CA LYS A 253 3.92 21.97 8.38
C LYS A 253 3.39 21.12 9.54
N LEU A 254 4.29 20.61 10.39
CA LEU A 254 3.96 19.75 11.52
C LEU A 254 3.48 20.58 12.70
N LYS A 255 2.33 20.23 13.25
CA LYS A 255 1.74 20.89 14.43
C LYS A 255 1.16 19.87 15.40
N HIS A 256 1.36 20.10 16.67
CA HIS A 256 0.67 19.37 17.73
C HIS A 256 -0.74 19.94 17.90
N TYR A 257 -1.75 19.08 17.72
CA TYR A 257 -3.15 19.44 17.92
C TYR A 257 -3.53 19.34 19.40
N LYS A 258 -3.97 20.46 19.98
CA LYS A 258 -4.27 20.58 21.43
C LYS A 258 -5.67 21.14 21.70
N ASP A 259 -6.60 21.02 20.75
CA ASP A 259 -7.99 21.47 20.90
C ASP A 259 -8.79 20.45 21.75
N ASP A 260 -9.80 20.91 22.48
CA ASP A 260 -10.72 20.08 23.27
C ASP A 260 -11.63 19.20 22.39
N ILE A 261 -11.88 19.61 21.13
CA ILE A 261 -12.66 18.85 20.17
C ILE A 261 -11.76 17.76 19.55
N PRO A 262 -12.15 16.48 19.61
CA PRO A 262 -11.37 15.40 18.99
C PRO A 262 -11.05 15.70 17.53
N LEU A 263 -9.82 15.38 17.10
CA LEU A 263 -9.26 15.78 15.79
C LEU A 263 -10.18 15.42 14.62
N PHE A 264 -10.67 14.18 14.54
CA PHE A 264 -11.50 13.73 13.42
C PHE A 264 -12.93 14.32 13.46
N ASN A 265 -13.44 14.63 14.65
CA ASN A 265 -14.72 15.33 14.81
C ASN A 265 -14.60 16.78 14.34
N ARG A 266 -13.48 17.46 14.63
CA ARG A 266 -13.20 18.81 14.14
C ARG A 266 -13.30 18.93 12.63
N PHE A 267 -12.85 17.91 11.91
CA PHE A 267 -12.85 17.85 10.43
C PHE A 267 -14.07 17.11 9.86
N GLN A 268 -15.00 16.64 10.69
CA GLN A 268 -16.26 15.98 10.31
C GLN A 268 -16.07 14.77 9.40
N ILE A 269 -15.04 13.95 9.67
CA ILE A 269 -14.68 12.80 8.82
C ILE A 269 -15.08 11.44 9.39
N GLU A 270 -15.51 11.35 10.67
CA GLU A 270 -15.90 10.06 11.26
C GLU A 270 -17.01 9.36 10.47
N SER A 271 -18.06 10.08 10.08
CA SER A 271 -19.15 9.52 9.27
C SER A 271 -18.71 9.06 7.88
N GLN A 272 -17.68 9.68 7.32
CA GLN A 272 -17.11 9.30 6.03
C GLN A 272 -16.23 8.05 6.15
N ILE A 273 -15.57 7.87 7.29
CA ILE A 273 -14.84 6.64 7.61
C ILE A 273 -15.82 5.48 7.76
N GLU A 274 -16.91 5.65 8.54
CA GLU A 274 -17.96 4.65 8.66
C GLU A 274 -18.58 4.31 7.30
N GLY A 275 -18.84 5.31 6.45
CA GLY A 275 -19.32 5.11 5.09
C GLY A 275 -18.39 4.29 4.19
N ALA A 276 -17.10 4.23 4.50
CA ALA A 276 -16.15 3.37 3.77
C ALA A 276 -16.33 1.87 4.11
N TYR A 277 -17.07 1.52 5.15
CA TYR A 277 -17.45 0.14 5.47
C TYR A 277 -18.80 -0.28 4.88
N GLU A 278 -19.60 0.69 4.45
CA GLU A 278 -20.93 0.44 3.91
C GLU A 278 -20.86 -0.11 2.48
N ARG A 279 -21.78 -1.01 2.16
CA ARG A 279 -21.94 -1.55 0.81
C ARG A 279 -22.41 -0.50 -0.19
N ASN A 280 -23.33 0.38 0.24
CA ASN A 280 -23.96 1.43 -0.56
C ASN A 280 -23.31 2.79 -0.29
N VAL A 281 -22.88 3.48 -1.34
CA VAL A 281 -22.33 4.84 -1.26
C VAL A 281 -23.19 5.79 -2.08
N ARG A 282 -23.68 6.85 -1.45
CA ARG A 282 -24.53 7.86 -2.12
C ARG A 282 -23.69 8.80 -2.98
N LEU A 283 -24.24 9.18 -4.13
CA LEU A 283 -23.70 10.18 -5.02
C LEU A 283 -24.38 11.55 -4.79
N PRO A 284 -23.70 12.68 -5.12
CA PRO A 284 -24.21 14.02 -4.86
C PRO A 284 -25.59 14.33 -5.47
N SER A 285 -25.88 13.82 -6.68
CA SER A 285 -27.17 14.04 -7.36
C SER A 285 -28.30 13.13 -6.86
N GLY A 286 -28.01 12.20 -5.95
CA GLY A 286 -28.99 11.26 -5.38
C GLY A 286 -28.92 9.84 -5.95
N GLY A 287 -28.01 9.57 -6.90
CA GLY A 287 -27.64 8.22 -7.31
C GLY A 287 -26.81 7.52 -6.24
N SER A 288 -26.37 6.31 -6.51
CA SER A 288 -25.53 5.52 -5.61
C SER A 288 -24.63 4.54 -6.37
N ILE A 289 -23.52 4.16 -5.74
CA ILE A 289 -22.73 3.00 -6.15
C ILE A 289 -22.86 1.92 -5.09
N VAL A 290 -22.84 0.66 -5.53
CA VAL A 290 -22.86 -0.53 -4.69
C VAL A 290 -21.54 -1.26 -4.87
N VAL A 291 -20.81 -1.49 -3.80
CA VAL A 291 -19.49 -2.12 -3.83
C VAL A 291 -19.56 -3.51 -3.21
N ASP A 292 -19.37 -4.53 -4.01
CA ASP A 292 -19.38 -5.93 -3.60
C ASP A 292 -18.02 -6.59 -3.83
N GLN A 293 -17.41 -7.08 -2.76
CA GLN A 293 -16.21 -7.89 -2.85
C GLN A 293 -16.57 -9.37 -2.96
N THR A 294 -16.07 -10.02 -4.00
CA THR A 294 -16.13 -11.48 -4.15
C THR A 294 -14.77 -12.09 -3.88
N GLU A 295 -14.67 -13.42 -3.94
CA GLU A 295 -13.38 -14.11 -3.78
C GLU A 295 -12.35 -13.69 -4.85
N ALA A 296 -12.80 -13.45 -6.09
CA ALA A 296 -11.92 -13.23 -7.24
C ALA A 296 -11.79 -11.76 -7.65
N LEU A 297 -12.82 -10.94 -7.45
CA LEU A 297 -12.86 -9.56 -7.94
C LEU A 297 -13.79 -8.69 -7.09
N THR A 298 -13.68 -7.36 -7.28
CA THR A 298 -14.64 -6.41 -6.74
C THR A 298 -15.59 -5.98 -7.85
N ALA A 299 -16.90 -6.10 -7.63
CA ALA A 299 -17.94 -5.61 -8.52
C ALA A 299 -18.50 -4.28 -7.99
N ILE A 300 -18.68 -3.31 -8.86
CA ILE A 300 -19.26 -2.01 -8.54
C ILE A 300 -20.42 -1.73 -9.50
N ASP A 301 -21.62 -1.59 -8.94
CA ASP A 301 -22.85 -1.28 -9.67
C ASP A 301 -23.22 0.20 -9.50
N VAL A 302 -23.66 0.86 -10.55
CA VAL A 302 -24.03 2.29 -10.56
C VAL A 302 -25.53 2.43 -10.73
N ASN A 303 -26.18 3.13 -9.80
CA ASN A 303 -27.62 3.34 -9.77
C ASN A 303 -27.99 4.82 -9.79
N SER A 304 -28.88 5.23 -10.70
CA SER A 304 -29.38 6.59 -10.79
C SER A 304 -30.53 6.94 -9.80
N SER A 305 -31.16 5.94 -9.23
CA SER A 305 -32.39 5.81 -8.45
C SER A 305 -33.23 7.10 -8.12
N ARG A 306 -32.61 8.23 -7.76
CA ARG A 306 -33.28 9.51 -7.44
C ARG A 306 -32.69 10.70 -8.19
N ALA A 307 -31.74 10.48 -9.08
CA ALA A 307 -31.14 11.51 -9.90
C ALA A 307 -32.06 11.80 -11.10
N THR A 308 -32.98 12.74 -10.92
CA THR A 308 -33.98 13.12 -11.95
C THR A 308 -33.73 14.52 -12.51
N LYS A 309 -32.51 15.04 -12.39
CA LYS A 309 -32.16 16.40 -12.84
C LYS A 309 -31.74 16.52 -14.30
N GLY A 310 -31.60 15.40 -15.03
CA GLY A 310 -31.28 15.39 -16.45
C GLY A 310 -32.46 15.82 -17.34
N SER A 311 -32.14 16.32 -18.53
CA SER A 311 -33.14 16.69 -19.54
C SER A 311 -33.81 15.47 -20.17
N ASP A 312 -33.07 14.33 -20.19
CA ASP A 312 -33.53 13.04 -20.67
C ASP A 312 -32.81 11.87 -19.92
N ILE A 313 -33.12 10.64 -20.32
CA ILE A 313 -32.57 9.43 -19.69
C ILE A 313 -31.03 9.34 -19.93
N GLU A 314 -30.58 9.65 -21.13
CA GLU A 314 -29.15 9.61 -21.52
C GLU A 314 -28.36 10.64 -20.70
N ASP A 315 -28.89 11.85 -20.53
CA ASP A 315 -28.25 12.92 -19.76
C ASP A 315 -28.15 12.56 -18.27
N THR A 316 -29.21 11.97 -17.72
CA THR A 316 -29.23 11.46 -16.35
C THR A 316 -28.19 10.34 -16.15
N ALA A 317 -28.11 9.38 -17.07
CA ALA A 317 -27.15 8.30 -17.04
C ALA A 317 -25.71 8.84 -17.10
N PHE A 318 -25.45 9.77 -18.01
CA PHE A 318 -24.14 10.39 -18.18
C PHE A 318 -23.67 11.14 -16.92
N GLN A 319 -24.53 12.00 -16.35
CA GLN A 319 -24.18 12.75 -15.13
C GLN A 319 -23.95 11.83 -13.94
N THR A 320 -24.81 10.81 -13.76
CA THR A 320 -24.65 9.82 -12.69
C THR A 320 -23.34 9.04 -12.86
N ASN A 321 -22.99 8.62 -14.07
CA ASN A 321 -21.75 7.91 -14.36
C ASN A 321 -20.51 8.77 -14.13
N LEU A 322 -20.55 10.08 -14.41
CA LEU A 322 -19.44 11.00 -14.08
C LEU A 322 -19.22 11.11 -12.58
N GLU A 323 -20.29 11.27 -11.79
CA GLU A 323 -20.19 11.28 -10.33
C GLU A 323 -19.70 9.93 -9.80
N ALA A 324 -20.20 8.82 -10.36
CA ALA A 324 -19.77 7.48 -10.02
C ALA A 324 -18.29 7.27 -10.30
N ALA A 325 -17.76 7.76 -11.41
CA ALA A 325 -16.34 7.65 -11.75
C ALA A 325 -15.44 8.31 -10.68
N ASP A 326 -15.80 9.49 -10.20
CA ASP A 326 -15.07 10.17 -9.13
C ASP A 326 -15.16 9.40 -7.81
N GLU A 327 -16.37 8.95 -7.43
CA GLU A 327 -16.58 8.25 -6.16
C GLU A 327 -15.99 6.84 -6.17
N VAL A 328 -16.02 6.11 -7.28
CA VAL A 328 -15.32 4.82 -7.43
C VAL A 328 -13.83 4.98 -7.16
N ALA A 329 -13.18 5.95 -7.79
CA ALA A 329 -11.77 6.23 -7.57
C ALA A 329 -11.48 6.54 -6.10
N ARG A 330 -12.36 7.28 -5.43
CA ARG A 330 -12.26 7.61 -4.01
C ARG A 330 -12.42 6.37 -3.14
N GLN A 331 -13.45 5.54 -3.37
CA GLN A 331 -13.72 4.34 -2.60
C GLN A 331 -12.64 3.27 -2.77
N LEU A 332 -12.09 3.09 -3.96
CA LEU A 332 -10.96 2.20 -4.20
C LEU A 332 -9.75 2.58 -3.34
N ARG A 333 -9.51 3.88 -3.20
CA ARG A 333 -8.42 4.42 -2.38
C ARG A 333 -8.70 4.31 -0.89
N LEU A 334 -9.90 4.71 -0.42
CA LEU A 334 -10.28 4.66 0.98
C LEU A 334 -10.30 3.23 1.53
N ARG A 335 -10.86 2.30 0.77
CA ARG A 335 -10.99 0.89 1.15
C ARG A 335 -9.73 0.07 0.83
N ASP A 336 -8.77 0.65 0.11
CA ASP A 336 -7.59 0.01 -0.47
C ASP A 336 -7.91 -1.30 -1.23
N LEU A 337 -8.93 -1.22 -2.09
CA LEU A 337 -9.35 -2.36 -2.91
C LEU A 337 -8.34 -2.61 -4.02
N GLY A 338 -7.78 -3.80 -4.06
CA GLY A 338 -6.81 -4.23 -5.06
C GLY A 338 -7.22 -5.51 -5.76
N GLY A 339 -6.62 -5.78 -6.90
CA GLY A 339 -6.96 -6.89 -7.79
C GLY A 339 -7.82 -6.43 -8.97
N LEU A 340 -8.64 -7.32 -9.49
CA LEU A 340 -9.59 -7.02 -10.55
C LEU A 340 -10.80 -6.29 -10.00
N VAL A 341 -11.23 -5.24 -10.69
CA VAL A 341 -12.44 -4.48 -10.40
C VAL A 341 -13.25 -4.38 -11.68
N VAL A 342 -14.54 -4.66 -11.59
CA VAL A 342 -15.50 -4.52 -12.69
C VAL A 342 -16.54 -3.49 -12.29
N ILE A 343 -16.72 -2.47 -13.11
CA ILE A 343 -17.67 -1.40 -12.90
C ILE A 343 -18.79 -1.54 -13.91
N ASP A 344 -20.03 -1.64 -13.44
CA ASP A 344 -21.25 -1.67 -14.25
C ASP A 344 -21.82 -0.26 -14.31
N PHE A 345 -21.43 0.48 -15.35
CA PHE A 345 -21.96 1.82 -15.59
C PHE A 345 -23.36 1.76 -16.17
N ILE A 346 -24.18 2.77 -15.86
CA ILE A 346 -25.51 2.91 -16.51
C ILE A 346 -25.29 3.04 -18.01
N ASP A 347 -26.10 2.33 -18.80
CA ASP A 347 -26.02 2.32 -20.25
C ASP A 347 -26.04 3.73 -20.85
N MET A 348 -25.11 4.00 -21.75
CA MET A 348 -25.00 5.24 -22.50
C MET A 348 -24.95 4.92 -24.00
N ALA A 349 -25.86 5.50 -24.77
CA ALA A 349 -25.89 5.31 -26.23
C ALA A 349 -24.76 6.07 -26.95
N SER A 350 -24.33 7.21 -26.38
CA SER A 350 -23.30 8.08 -26.95
C SER A 350 -21.89 7.60 -26.65
N ASN A 351 -21.13 7.23 -27.68
CA ASN A 351 -19.69 6.93 -27.57
C ASN A 351 -18.89 8.13 -27.00
N LYS A 352 -19.36 9.35 -27.19
CA LYS A 352 -18.71 10.54 -26.61
C LYS A 352 -18.87 10.55 -25.10
N HIS A 353 -20.05 10.26 -24.58
CA HIS A 353 -20.30 10.16 -23.14
C HIS A 353 -19.48 9.03 -22.51
N GLN A 354 -19.43 7.87 -23.16
CA GLN A 354 -18.60 6.75 -22.67
C GLN A 354 -17.13 7.15 -22.52
N ARG A 355 -16.55 7.79 -23.54
CA ARG A 355 -15.16 8.29 -23.48
C ARG A 355 -14.94 9.33 -22.39
N GLU A 356 -15.90 10.19 -22.16
CA GLU A 356 -15.81 11.23 -21.15
C GLU A 356 -15.85 10.65 -19.74
N VAL A 357 -16.66 9.61 -19.49
CA VAL A 357 -16.67 8.84 -18.25
C VAL A 357 -15.34 8.09 -18.05
N GLU A 358 -14.82 7.43 -19.10
CA GLU A 358 -13.50 6.79 -19.08
C GLU A 358 -12.39 7.78 -18.69
N ASN A 359 -12.36 8.94 -19.33
CA ASN A 359 -11.39 10.00 -19.05
C ASN A 359 -11.54 10.55 -17.63
N ARG A 360 -12.77 10.69 -17.15
CA ARG A 360 -13.06 11.14 -15.78
C ARG A 360 -12.48 10.20 -14.75
N LEU A 361 -12.72 8.90 -14.90
CA LEU A 361 -12.18 7.88 -14.03
C LEU A 361 -10.63 7.84 -14.09
N GLN A 362 -10.06 7.91 -15.29
CA GLN A 362 -8.62 7.96 -15.47
C GLN A 362 -7.99 9.16 -14.74
N ASN A 363 -8.61 10.33 -14.86
CA ASN A 363 -8.14 11.54 -14.17
C ASN A 363 -8.28 11.43 -12.66
N ALA A 364 -9.38 10.87 -12.15
CA ALA A 364 -9.61 10.66 -10.73
C ALA A 364 -8.60 9.68 -10.10
N LEU A 365 -8.13 8.69 -10.88
CA LEU A 365 -7.13 7.70 -10.47
C LEU A 365 -5.68 8.15 -10.69
N LYS A 366 -5.43 9.27 -11.38
CA LYS A 366 -4.08 9.77 -11.68
C LYS A 366 -3.20 9.94 -10.43
N TYR A 367 -3.83 10.27 -9.32
CA TYR A 367 -3.13 10.51 -8.05
C TYR A 367 -3.21 9.33 -7.08
N ASP A 368 -3.73 8.18 -7.53
CA ASP A 368 -3.68 6.95 -6.74
C ASP A 368 -2.22 6.46 -6.62
N ARG A 369 -1.83 6.05 -5.43
CA ARG A 369 -0.49 5.51 -5.18
C ARG A 369 -0.31 4.13 -5.80
N ALA A 370 -1.40 3.37 -5.90
CA ALA A 370 -1.41 2.07 -6.54
C ALA A 370 -1.25 2.19 -8.05
N ARG A 371 -0.59 1.21 -8.65
CA ARG A 371 -0.58 1.07 -10.10
C ARG A 371 -1.96 0.60 -10.55
N VAL A 372 -2.55 1.35 -11.49
CA VAL A 372 -3.86 1.05 -12.07
C VAL A 372 -3.72 0.84 -13.57
N GLN A 373 -4.41 -0.15 -14.08
CA GLN A 373 -4.60 -0.38 -15.52
C GLN A 373 -6.10 -0.34 -15.79
N LEU A 374 -6.52 0.50 -16.74
CA LEU A 374 -7.92 0.69 -17.12
C LEU A 374 -8.19 0.06 -18.48
N GLY A 375 -9.31 -0.66 -18.59
CA GLY A 375 -9.93 -1.03 -19.85
C GLY A 375 -10.77 0.11 -20.42
N ARG A 376 -11.51 -0.19 -21.46
CA ARG A 376 -12.58 0.67 -22.01
C ARG A 376 -13.93 0.12 -21.59
N ILE A 377 -14.96 0.95 -21.64
CA ILE A 377 -16.34 0.49 -21.48
C ILE A 377 -16.65 -0.46 -22.63
N SER A 378 -17.02 -1.69 -22.28
CA SER A 378 -17.34 -2.74 -23.23
C SER A 378 -18.75 -2.53 -23.83
N ARG A 379 -19.08 -3.31 -24.86
CA ARG A 379 -20.43 -3.32 -25.44
C ARG A 379 -21.55 -3.73 -24.46
N PHE A 380 -21.17 -4.24 -23.29
CA PHE A 380 -22.09 -4.64 -22.22
C PHE A 380 -22.20 -3.58 -21.11
N GLY A 381 -21.65 -2.37 -21.32
CA GLY A 381 -21.62 -1.33 -20.30
C GLY A 381 -20.57 -1.51 -19.21
N LEU A 382 -19.83 -2.61 -19.21
CA LEU A 382 -18.85 -2.96 -18.19
C LEU A 382 -17.48 -2.36 -18.46
N MET A 383 -16.85 -1.82 -17.43
CA MET A 383 -15.46 -1.38 -17.46
C MET A 383 -14.62 -2.25 -16.52
N GLU A 384 -13.61 -2.87 -17.09
CA GLU A 384 -12.65 -3.69 -16.35
C GLU A 384 -11.43 -2.86 -15.98
N MET A 385 -10.93 -3.04 -14.77
CA MET A 385 -9.68 -2.45 -14.33
C MET A 385 -8.91 -3.38 -13.39
N SER A 386 -7.60 -3.17 -13.33
CA SER A 386 -6.73 -3.82 -12.36
C SER A 386 -6.05 -2.77 -11.51
N ARG A 387 -6.13 -2.91 -10.18
CA ARG A 387 -5.45 -2.04 -9.22
C ARG A 387 -4.49 -2.87 -8.37
N GLN A 388 -3.25 -2.40 -8.26
CA GLN A 388 -2.25 -3.02 -7.41
C GLN A 388 -2.72 -3.02 -5.95
N ARG A 389 -2.63 -4.15 -5.28
CA ARG A 389 -2.85 -4.25 -3.83
C ARG A 389 -1.62 -3.70 -3.11
N LEU A 390 -1.80 -2.67 -2.30
CA LEU A 390 -0.70 -2.07 -1.50
C LEU A 390 -0.62 -2.69 -0.11
N ARG A 391 -1.79 -2.96 0.50
CA ARG A 391 -1.97 -3.51 1.86
C ARG A 391 -3.28 -4.33 1.91
N PRO A 392 -3.60 -5.01 3.02
CA PRO A 392 -4.94 -5.55 3.24
C PRO A 392 -6.00 -4.46 3.10
N SER A 393 -7.15 -4.79 2.53
CA SER A 393 -8.25 -3.83 2.42
C SER A 393 -8.77 -3.44 3.82
N LEU A 394 -9.46 -2.29 3.88
CA LEU A 394 -10.05 -1.80 5.13
C LEU A 394 -10.95 -2.86 5.80
N GLY A 395 -11.74 -3.60 5.01
CA GLY A 395 -12.56 -4.71 5.50
C GLY A 395 -11.72 -5.89 6.01
N GLU A 396 -10.70 -6.33 5.24
CA GLU A 396 -9.82 -7.45 5.65
C GLU A 396 -9.05 -7.16 6.95
N SER A 397 -8.72 -5.90 7.20
CA SER A 397 -7.96 -5.51 8.40
C SER A 397 -8.81 -5.37 9.66
N SER A 398 -10.09 -4.99 9.55
CA SER A 398 -10.93 -4.58 10.68
C SER A 398 -12.22 -5.39 10.85
N GLN A 399 -12.63 -6.17 9.84
CA GLN A 399 -13.84 -6.99 9.89
C GLN A 399 -13.54 -8.47 10.12
N ILE A 400 -14.50 -9.20 10.66
CA ILE A 400 -14.49 -10.65 10.77
C ILE A 400 -15.60 -11.25 9.90
N VAL A 401 -15.38 -12.44 9.37
CA VAL A 401 -16.42 -13.17 8.62
C VAL A 401 -17.61 -13.44 9.56
N CYS A 402 -18.81 -13.14 9.08
CA CYS A 402 -20.02 -13.37 9.86
C CYS A 402 -20.20 -14.86 10.18
N PRO A 403 -20.18 -15.28 11.46
CA PRO A 403 -20.26 -16.71 11.83
C PRO A 403 -21.63 -17.32 11.53
N ARG A 404 -22.66 -16.51 11.30
CA ARG A 404 -24.02 -16.99 11.03
C ARG A 404 -24.25 -17.41 9.59
N CYS A 405 -23.67 -16.68 8.63
CA CYS A 405 -23.85 -16.94 7.20
C CYS A 405 -22.54 -17.25 6.47
N ASP A 406 -21.43 -17.37 7.21
CA ASP A 406 -20.10 -17.61 6.66
C ASP A 406 -19.72 -16.65 5.51
N GLY A 407 -20.12 -15.39 5.68
CA GLY A 407 -19.88 -14.34 4.68
C GLY A 407 -20.84 -14.31 3.49
N HIS A 408 -21.76 -15.28 3.37
CA HIS A 408 -22.68 -15.37 2.23
C HIS A 408 -23.78 -14.29 2.21
N GLY A 409 -24.04 -13.62 3.33
CA GLY A 409 -25.09 -12.58 3.45
C GLY A 409 -26.53 -13.13 3.37
N ARG A 410 -26.71 -14.43 3.17
CA ARG A 410 -28.00 -15.10 3.06
C ARG A 410 -28.00 -16.43 3.79
N MET A 411 -29.14 -16.85 4.29
CA MET A 411 -29.38 -18.16 4.88
C MET A 411 -30.62 -18.78 4.27
N ARG A 412 -30.68 -20.12 4.27
CA ARG A 412 -31.92 -20.83 3.90
C ARG A 412 -32.99 -20.51 4.94
N SER A 413 -34.23 -20.27 4.48
CA SER A 413 -35.36 -20.10 5.39
C SER A 413 -35.67 -21.40 6.16
N VAL A 414 -36.31 -21.27 7.32
CA VAL A 414 -36.68 -22.40 8.15
C VAL A 414 -37.57 -23.35 7.37
N GLU A 415 -38.52 -22.83 6.59
CA GLU A 415 -39.40 -23.64 5.74
C GLU A 415 -38.62 -24.42 4.69
N SER A 416 -37.60 -23.80 4.08
CA SER A 416 -36.72 -24.50 3.12
C SER A 416 -35.83 -25.57 3.74
N LEU A 417 -35.50 -25.45 5.03
CA LEU A 417 -34.71 -26.45 5.75
C LEU A 417 -35.57 -27.63 6.29
N SER A 418 -36.89 -27.39 6.46
CA SER A 418 -37.83 -28.39 7.00
C SER A 418 -38.41 -29.33 5.92
N LEU A 419 -38.16 -29.08 4.65
CA LEU A 419 -38.48 -29.91 3.50
C LEU A 419 -37.32 -30.81 3.10
#